data_cfa52b67ed09bb6be00fe9ff1a96d547
#
_entry.id   cfa52b67ed09bb6be00fe9ff1a96d547
#
_cell.length_a   1.000
_cell.length_b   1.000
_cell.length_c   1.000
_cell.angle_alpha   90.00
_cell.angle_beta   90.00
_cell.angle_gamma   90.00
#
_symmetry.space_group_name_H-M   'P 1'
#
loop_
_entity.id
_entity.type
_entity.pdbx_description
1 polymer ?
#
loop_
_entity_poly.entity_id
_entity_poly.type
_entity_poly.pdbx_seq_one_letter_code
_entity_poly.pdbx_strand_id
1 'polypeptide(L)'
;MGRRRNGVVNRTVEPLKERCGSLAFVPFCCRMKKIVLLWGVILGCCACMDLPADIEEALALAGGNRRRAKPPAKARPERHYRQDSLKFRAACFLIANMRWHYSDDSGYCLYSDAKDSDLCDLRRFDRSFLISHVDHAFDVWESSPCAAGLSFCEFCEYILPYRSLAGYPDCFSGAELYDLFGKYAGAGQGDSLAGYVARYNRVKTDFEGVTGKRLALDSSLYRPFFPGRECTDVAVIGCQILRACGLPVMVEFCNAYRDFPGRHFYCTVRDDRGRWWPFNPETSLPGEGKSVPVEPMNLYRQYFGAQRDNPFFLKAAGEYVPPLFDNPCLREVTGECSEVFRVTLPWTGPAKNRLVYLAAFQAWGDMAPVTWAEVDTLNGRAVFTQVMPDRLYFPVYYEGRRMCVFGEPFVVARDSLTPEGFTIQAFRTDTTRRGTVVLTRKFPRKPAMIRLAERLVGGVFVGANREDFSDARVLYTLTEPPVPCLQDA
;
A
#
# COMPACT_ATOMS: atom_id res chain seq x y z
N MET A 1 -34.06 29.68 -37.13
CA MET A 1 -34.73 30.07 -35.88
C MET A 1 -35.08 28.81 -35.13
N GLY A 2 -34.63 28.63 -33.86
CA GLY A 2 -35.00 27.47 -33.07
C GLY A 2 -33.85 27.03 -32.15
N ARG A 3 -33.56 27.87 -31.09
CA ARG A 3 -32.60 27.53 -30.01
C ARG A 3 -33.23 26.44 -29.12
N ARG A 4 -32.62 25.25 -29.05
CA ARG A 4 -32.86 24.30 -27.97
C ARG A 4 -31.89 24.56 -26.82
N ARG A 5 -32.44 24.89 -25.66
CA ARG A 5 -31.74 25.02 -24.38
C ARG A 5 -31.46 23.61 -23.85
N ASN A 6 -30.20 23.28 -23.63
CA ASN A 6 -29.81 22.12 -22.83
C ASN A 6 -29.94 22.47 -21.35
N GLY A 7 -30.90 21.88 -20.69
CA GLY A 7 -31.05 21.92 -19.24
C GLY A 7 -30.08 20.93 -18.59
N VAL A 8 -29.13 21.46 -17.84
CA VAL A 8 -28.28 20.66 -16.93
C VAL A 8 -29.13 20.28 -15.73
N VAL A 9 -29.44 19.01 -15.59
CA VAL A 9 -30.07 18.47 -14.38
C VAL A 9 -28.97 18.11 -13.41
N ASN A 10 -28.75 18.98 -12.43
CA ASN A 10 -27.97 18.67 -11.23
C ASN A 10 -28.77 17.63 -10.41
N ARG A 11 -28.38 16.39 -10.44
CA ARG A 11 -28.76 15.39 -9.45
C ARG A 11 -27.69 15.38 -8.34
N THR A 12 -28.03 15.98 -7.23
CA THR A 12 -27.37 15.76 -5.94
C THR A 12 -27.55 14.29 -5.58
N VAL A 13 -26.47 13.55 -5.59
CA VAL A 13 -26.42 12.20 -5.03
C VAL A 13 -26.24 12.33 -3.53
N GLU A 14 -27.28 12.01 -2.76
CA GLU A 14 -27.16 11.83 -1.32
C GLU A 14 -26.26 10.61 -1.05
N PRO A 15 -25.31 10.72 -0.10
CA PRO A 15 -24.51 9.57 0.28
C PRO A 15 -25.37 8.57 1.06
N LEU A 16 -25.51 7.37 0.52
CA LEU A 16 -26.03 6.22 1.24
C LEU A 16 -25.20 6.03 2.51
N LYS A 17 -25.83 6.28 3.66
CA LYS A 17 -25.35 5.85 4.97
C LYS A 17 -25.39 4.33 5.02
N GLU A 18 -24.35 3.67 4.56
CA GLU A 18 -24.14 2.28 4.89
C GLU A 18 -23.88 2.16 6.39
N ARG A 19 -24.74 1.38 7.03
CA ARG A 19 -24.49 0.85 8.36
C ARG A 19 -23.27 -0.06 8.28
N CYS A 20 -22.09 0.48 8.57
CA CYS A 20 -20.96 -0.34 8.96
C CYS A 20 -21.38 -1.14 10.18
N GLY A 21 -21.58 -2.44 9.98
CA GLY A 21 -21.69 -3.40 11.07
C GLY A 21 -20.42 -3.31 11.91
N SER A 22 -20.54 -2.70 13.07
CA SER A 22 -19.49 -2.56 14.06
C SER A 22 -19.12 -3.93 14.59
N LEU A 23 -18.08 -4.53 14.03
CA LEU A 23 -17.28 -5.48 14.77
C LEU A 23 -16.45 -4.64 15.75
N ALA A 24 -16.67 -4.93 17.00
CA ALA A 24 -16.25 -4.20 18.16
C ALA A 24 -14.77 -3.79 18.16
N PHE A 25 -14.49 -2.61 17.64
CA PHE A 25 -13.52 -1.75 18.27
C PHE A 25 -14.21 -1.29 19.57
N VAL A 26 -13.78 -1.82 20.69
CA VAL A 26 -14.22 -1.31 21.99
C VAL A 26 -13.79 0.15 22.01
N PRO A 27 -14.71 1.10 21.89
CA PRO A 27 -14.35 2.50 22.06
C PRO A 27 -14.20 2.73 23.55
N PHE A 28 -12.96 2.65 24.03
CA PHE A 28 -12.58 3.06 25.39
C PHE A 28 -12.79 4.56 25.60
N CYS A 29 -13.33 5.27 24.62
CA CYS A 29 -13.44 6.72 24.61
C CYS A 29 -14.87 7.28 24.87
N CYS A 30 -15.90 6.47 25.12
CA CYS A 30 -17.28 6.98 25.22
C CYS A 30 -18.02 6.67 26.53
N ARG A 31 -17.30 6.44 27.64
CA ARG A 31 -17.92 6.28 28.96
C ARG A 31 -17.37 7.20 30.06
N MET A 32 -16.98 8.42 29.72
CA MET A 32 -16.63 9.44 30.72
C MET A 32 -17.60 10.61 30.75
N LYS A 33 -18.90 10.35 30.73
CA LYS A 33 -19.91 11.38 31.08
C LYS A 33 -20.91 10.84 32.09
N LYS A 34 -20.48 10.25 33.21
CA LYS A 34 -21.28 10.10 34.46
C LYS A 34 -20.40 9.40 35.50
N ILE A 35 -19.44 10.06 36.10
CA ILE A 35 -18.98 9.83 37.46
C ILE A 35 -18.20 11.10 37.84
N VAL A 36 -18.93 12.13 38.15
CA VAL A 36 -18.53 13.19 39.08
C VAL A 36 -19.28 12.86 40.36
N LEU A 37 -18.62 12.14 41.27
CA LEU A 37 -18.86 12.08 42.70
C LEU A 37 -18.14 10.82 43.25
N LEU A 38 -16.88 10.93 43.55
CA LEU A 38 -16.17 10.28 44.67
C LEU A 38 -14.72 10.80 44.70
N TRP A 39 -14.58 12.06 45.02
CA TRP A 39 -13.34 12.63 45.50
C TRP A 39 -13.22 12.35 46.99
N GLY A 40 -12.40 11.40 47.32
CA GLY A 40 -12.05 11.08 48.71
C GLY A 40 -11.52 9.66 48.79
N VAL A 41 -10.23 9.49 49.03
CA VAL A 41 -9.51 8.24 49.24
C VAL A 41 -9.05 7.56 47.93
N ILE A 42 -7.95 8.01 47.34
CA ILE A 42 -6.87 7.17 46.76
C ILE A 42 -5.62 8.07 46.61
N LEU A 43 -5.08 8.52 47.69
CA LEU A 43 -3.66 8.77 47.86
C LEU A 43 -3.05 7.43 48.27
N GLY A 44 -2.42 6.71 47.33
CA GLY A 44 -1.64 5.55 47.70
C GLY A 44 -1.74 4.31 46.82
N CYS A 45 -1.86 4.46 45.51
CA CYS A 45 -1.52 3.36 44.59
C CYS A 45 -0.88 3.97 43.35
N CYS A 46 0.47 3.98 43.31
CA CYS A 46 1.19 3.91 42.05
C CYS A 46 0.83 2.53 41.44
N ALA A 47 -0.39 2.37 40.98
CA ALA A 47 -0.80 1.21 40.24
C ALA A 47 0.10 1.12 39.00
N CYS A 48 0.83 0.04 38.86
CA CYS A 48 1.42 -0.40 37.64
C CYS A 48 0.30 -0.37 36.59
N MET A 49 0.34 0.56 35.65
CA MET A 49 -0.52 0.46 34.47
C MET A 49 -0.05 -0.78 33.75
N ASP A 50 -0.84 -1.85 33.82
CA ASP A 50 -0.60 -3.05 33.06
C ASP A 50 -0.60 -2.66 31.58
N LEU A 51 0.48 -3.03 30.88
CA LEU A 51 0.58 -2.80 29.43
C LEU A 51 -0.45 -3.67 28.73
N PRO A 52 -1.12 -3.20 27.68
CA PRO A 52 -1.93 -4.05 26.84
C PRO A 52 -1.18 -5.30 26.37
N ALA A 53 -1.86 -6.44 26.29
CA ALA A 53 -1.25 -7.75 26.01
C ALA A 53 -0.44 -7.78 24.70
N ASP A 54 -0.87 -7.06 23.66
CA ASP A 54 -0.18 -6.93 22.40
C ASP A 54 1.18 -6.20 22.52
N ILE A 55 1.27 -5.24 23.44
CA ILE A 55 2.53 -4.54 23.75
C ILE A 55 3.46 -5.44 24.54
N GLU A 56 2.94 -6.18 25.53
CA GLU A 56 3.75 -7.15 26.28
C GLU A 56 4.30 -8.24 25.36
N GLU A 57 3.50 -8.74 24.42
CA GLU A 57 3.95 -9.68 23.39
C GLU A 57 5.03 -9.09 22.49
N ALA A 58 4.84 -7.86 21.99
CA ALA A 58 5.83 -7.17 21.18
C ALA A 58 7.15 -6.96 21.94
N LEU A 59 7.10 -6.54 23.22
CA LEU A 59 8.27 -6.39 24.05
C LEU A 59 8.96 -7.72 24.38
N ALA A 60 8.23 -8.81 24.47
CA ALA A 60 8.78 -10.15 24.63
C ALA A 60 9.56 -10.61 23.37
N LEU A 61 9.03 -10.32 22.17
CA LEU A 61 9.71 -10.56 20.89
C LEU A 61 10.99 -9.74 20.74
N ALA A 62 11.03 -8.51 21.27
CA ALA A 62 12.22 -7.66 21.31
C ALA A 62 13.34 -8.18 22.23
N GLY A 63 13.07 -9.18 23.07
CA GLY A 63 13.95 -9.69 24.14
C GLY A 63 15.33 -10.20 23.71
N GLY A 64 15.58 -10.43 22.42
CA GLY A 64 16.88 -10.79 21.86
C GLY A 64 17.88 -9.63 21.81
N ASN A 65 17.43 -8.40 21.84
CA ASN A 65 18.27 -7.18 21.81
C ASN A 65 19.06 -6.94 23.11
N ARG A 66 18.93 -7.85 24.09
CA ARG A 66 19.58 -7.76 25.42
C ARG A 66 21.08 -7.95 25.42
N ARG A 67 21.74 -8.42 24.34
CA ARG A 67 23.14 -8.91 24.41
C ARG A 67 24.18 -8.02 23.74
N ARG A 68 23.85 -6.99 22.98
CA ARG A 68 24.84 -6.15 22.26
C ARG A 68 25.04 -4.72 22.77
N ALA A 69 24.18 -4.22 23.61
CA ALA A 69 24.45 -3.01 24.39
C ALA A 69 24.21 -3.33 25.86
N LYS A 70 24.92 -2.67 26.82
CA LYS A 70 24.45 -2.60 28.19
C LYS A 70 22.94 -2.42 28.14
N PRO A 71 22.14 -3.28 28.78
CA PRO A 71 20.73 -3.31 28.52
C PRO A 71 20.19 -1.90 28.61
N PRO A 72 19.67 -1.30 27.54
CA PRO A 72 18.82 -0.15 27.70
C PRO A 72 17.73 -0.66 28.62
N ALA A 73 17.63 -0.07 29.80
CA ALA A 73 16.53 -0.34 30.71
C ALA A 73 15.31 -0.32 29.86
N LYS A 74 14.67 -1.50 29.68
CA LYS A 74 13.54 -1.82 28.81
C LYS A 74 12.89 -0.55 28.25
N ALA A 75 12.70 -0.44 26.93
CA ALA A 75 11.90 0.62 26.35
C ALA A 75 10.51 0.55 27.01
N ARG A 76 10.39 1.18 28.15
CA ARG A 76 9.14 1.24 28.90
C ARG A 76 8.64 2.66 28.76
N PRO A 77 7.71 2.89 27.81
CA PRO A 77 7.15 4.21 27.54
C PRO A 77 6.55 4.84 28.80
N GLU A 78 6.02 4.04 29.71
CA GLU A 78 5.46 4.47 30.98
C GLU A 78 6.46 5.20 31.89
N ARG A 79 7.75 4.95 31.73
CA ARG A 79 8.78 5.66 32.52
C ARG A 79 9.16 7.02 31.94
N HIS A 80 9.00 7.18 30.61
CA HIS A 80 9.36 8.44 29.94
C HIS A 80 8.16 9.38 29.87
N TYR A 81 7.00 8.87 29.46
CA TYR A 81 5.78 9.65 29.26
C TYR A 81 4.77 9.53 30.41
N ARG A 82 5.23 9.46 31.67
CA ARG A 82 4.34 9.29 32.83
C ARG A 82 3.25 10.34 32.97
N GLN A 83 3.55 11.57 32.53
CA GLN A 83 2.64 12.71 32.65
C GLN A 83 1.96 13.05 31.32
N ASP A 84 2.34 12.42 30.22
CA ASP A 84 1.78 12.63 28.88
C ASP A 84 1.10 11.37 28.36
N SER A 85 -0.19 11.30 28.58
CA SER A 85 -1.00 10.13 28.19
C SER A 85 -1.10 9.93 26.68
N LEU A 86 -1.02 11.00 25.86
CA LEU A 86 -1.09 10.88 24.41
C LEU A 86 0.22 10.39 23.82
N LYS A 87 1.36 10.95 24.24
CA LYS A 87 2.68 10.45 23.83
C LYS A 87 2.91 9.01 24.28
N PHE A 88 2.45 8.65 25.48
CA PHE A 88 2.47 7.27 25.94
C PHE A 88 1.69 6.34 25.01
N ARG A 89 0.45 6.70 24.66
CA ARG A 89 -0.39 5.92 23.75
C ARG A 89 0.20 5.82 22.33
N ALA A 90 0.81 6.89 21.83
CA ALA A 90 1.48 6.91 20.55
C ALA A 90 2.71 5.97 20.53
N ALA A 91 3.54 6.00 21.60
CA ALA A 91 4.64 5.07 21.74
C ALA A 91 4.16 3.60 21.81
N CYS A 92 3.04 3.36 22.51
CA CYS A 92 2.42 2.04 22.57
C CYS A 92 1.93 1.60 21.18
N PHE A 93 1.31 2.48 20.40
CA PHE A 93 0.89 2.18 19.03
C PHE A 93 2.08 1.77 18.14
N LEU A 94 3.19 2.52 18.20
CA LEU A 94 4.39 2.16 17.46
C LEU A 94 4.93 0.79 17.89
N ILE A 95 5.15 0.56 19.17
CA ILE A 95 5.73 -0.68 19.70
C ILE A 95 4.86 -1.89 19.34
N ALA A 96 3.54 -1.81 19.50
CA ALA A 96 2.62 -2.90 19.17
C ALA A 96 2.67 -3.30 17.69
N ASN A 97 2.92 -2.32 16.80
CA ASN A 97 2.93 -2.53 15.36
C ASN A 97 4.33 -2.74 14.77
N MET A 98 5.43 -2.37 15.46
CA MET A 98 6.80 -2.61 15.01
C MET A 98 7.10 -4.07 14.66
N ARG A 99 6.39 -5.01 15.27
CA ARG A 99 6.50 -6.47 14.95
C ARG A 99 6.14 -6.80 13.51
N TRP A 100 5.39 -5.94 12.84
CA TRP A 100 4.93 -6.10 11.46
C TRP A 100 5.87 -5.45 10.45
N HIS A 101 6.90 -4.76 10.94
CA HIS A 101 7.83 -4.00 10.12
C HIS A 101 9.24 -4.57 10.21
N TYR A 102 9.94 -4.49 9.09
CA TYR A 102 11.29 -5.02 8.95
C TYR A 102 12.05 -4.22 7.88
N SER A 103 13.37 -4.37 7.83
CA SER A 103 14.22 -3.81 6.78
C SER A 103 14.85 -4.93 5.98
N ASP A 104 14.77 -4.85 4.67
CA ASP A 104 15.36 -5.84 3.76
C ASP A 104 16.14 -5.15 2.66
N ASP A 105 17.47 -5.26 2.72
CA ASP A 105 18.37 -4.70 1.71
C ASP A 105 18.33 -5.49 0.39
N SER A 106 17.82 -6.71 0.39
CA SER A 106 17.67 -7.54 -0.81
C SER A 106 16.41 -7.20 -1.61
N GLY A 107 15.39 -6.62 -0.97
CA GLY A 107 14.07 -6.32 -1.56
C GLY A 107 13.21 -7.54 -1.85
N TYR A 108 13.58 -8.73 -1.34
CA TYR A 108 12.92 -10.01 -1.62
C TYR A 108 12.43 -10.77 -0.38
N CYS A 109 12.74 -10.28 0.82
CA CYS A 109 12.31 -10.92 2.06
C CYS A 109 10.80 -10.75 2.26
N LEU A 110 10.12 -11.84 2.53
CA LEU A 110 8.71 -11.81 2.94
C LEU A 110 8.61 -11.54 4.45
N TYR A 111 7.49 -10.99 4.89
CA TYR A 111 7.24 -10.78 6.32
C TYR A 111 7.39 -12.08 7.12
N SER A 112 6.87 -13.19 6.60
CA SER A 112 6.99 -14.51 7.23
C SER A 112 8.42 -14.92 7.57
N ASP A 113 9.38 -14.48 6.77
CA ASP A 113 10.80 -14.80 6.91
C ASP A 113 11.55 -13.78 7.78
N ALA A 114 11.10 -12.52 7.76
CA ALA A 114 11.73 -11.41 8.49
C ALA A 114 11.30 -11.31 9.97
N LYS A 115 10.09 -11.74 10.32
CA LYS A 115 9.45 -11.50 11.65
C LYS A 115 10.28 -11.95 12.85
N ASP A 116 11.03 -13.03 12.71
CA ASP A 116 11.84 -13.64 13.79
C ASP A 116 13.33 -13.36 13.63
N SER A 117 13.73 -12.58 12.63
CA SER A 117 15.11 -12.23 12.32
C SER A 117 15.53 -10.90 12.93
N ASP A 118 16.84 -10.59 12.82
CA ASP A 118 17.39 -9.27 13.19
C ASP A 118 16.91 -8.14 12.23
N LEU A 119 16.22 -8.48 11.15
CA LEU A 119 15.61 -7.51 10.24
C LEU A 119 14.37 -6.83 10.86
N CYS A 120 13.71 -7.47 11.82
CA CYS A 120 12.52 -6.94 12.50
C CYS A 120 12.83 -5.64 13.24
N ASP A 121 12.00 -4.63 13.06
CA ASP A 121 12.18 -3.30 13.66
C ASP A 121 12.23 -3.31 15.20
N LEU A 122 11.51 -4.21 15.84
CA LEU A 122 11.58 -4.42 17.31
C LEU A 122 12.99 -4.73 17.80
N ARG A 123 13.85 -5.26 16.94
CA ARG A 123 15.24 -5.61 17.27
C ARG A 123 16.25 -4.58 16.79
N ARG A 124 15.87 -3.75 15.81
CA ARG A 124 16.75 -2.74 15.21
C ARG A 124 16.74 -1.41 15.96
N PHE A 125 15.56 -0.91 16.30
CA PHE A 125 15.42 0.42 16.87
C PHE A 125 15.49 0.42 18.39
N ASP A 126 16.22 1.37 18.93
CA ASP A 126 16.38 1.56 20.37
C ASP A 126 15.39 2.59 20.92
N ARG A 127 15.46 2.77 22.24
CA ARG A 127 14.62 3.73 22.95
C ARG A 127 14.85 5.17 22.49
N SER A 128 16.09 5.56 22.21
CA SER A 128 16.42 6.95 21.87
C SER A 128 15.81 7.33 20.52
N PHE A 129 15.85 6.42 19.56
CA PHE A 129 15.16 6.57 18.27
C PHE A 129 13.66 6.82 18.45
N LEU A 130 12.98 5.96 19.25
CA LEU A 130 11.54 6.06 19.45
C LEU A 130 11.12 7.34 20.15
N ILE A 131 11.87 7.77 21.20
CA ILE A 131 11.59 9.00 21.93
C ILE A 131 11.74 10.21 20.99
N SER A 132 12.90 10.33 20.33
CA SER A 132 13.16 11.43 19.39
C SER A 132 12.09 11.50 18.30
N HIS A 133 11.66 10.34 17.79
CA HIS A 133 10.65 10.27 16.75
C HIS A 133 9.25 10.66 17.24
N VAL A 134 8.82 10.15 18.40
CA VAL A 134 7.50 10.47 18.99
C VAL A 134 7.43 11.95 19.36
N ASP A 135 8.45 12.48 20.01
CA ASP A 135 8.48 13.90 20.41
C ASP A 135 8.36 14.80 19.17
N HIS A 136 9.18 14.55 18.15
CA HIS A 136 9.11 15.30 16.90
C HIS A 136 7.73 15.17 16.20
N ALA A 137 7.14 13.97 16.16
CA ALA A 137 5.83 13.78 15.56
C ALA A 137 4.73 14.60 16.24
N PHE A 138 4.80 14.75 17.57
CA PHE A 138 3.88 15.63 18.30
C PHE A 138 4.13 17.10 18.01
N ASP A 139 5.40 17.53 17.97
CA ASP A 139 5.76 18.92 17.64
C ASP A 139 5.19 19.34 16.28
N VAL A 140 5.28 18.47 15.27
CA VAL A 140 4.72 18.77 13.94
C VAL A 140 3.21 18.59 13.86
N TRP A 141 2.62 17.70 14.66
CA TRP A 141 1.15 17.57 14.73
C TRP A 141 0.51 18.83 15.31
N GLU A 142 1.12 19.41 16.35
CA GLU A 142 0.63 20.62 17.01
C GLU A 142 0.90 21.90 16.21
N SER A 143 2.01 21.94 15.47
CA SER A 143 2.44 23.14 14.76
C SER A 143 2.03 23.21 13.29
N SER A 144 1.81 22.06 12.62
CA SER A 144 1.48 22.03 11.21
C SER A 144 0.00 22.31 10.96
N PRO A 145 -0.37 23.31 10.15
CA PRO A 145 -1.75 23.56 9.80
C PRO A 145 -2.39 22.41 9.00
N CYS A 146 -1.59 21.58 8.35
CA CYS A 146 -2.06 20.41 7.61
C CYS A 146 -2.40 19.22 8.52
N ALA A 147 -1.85 19.18 9.73
CA ALA A 147 -2.04 18.09 10.69
C ALA A 147 -3.00 18.45 11.84
N ALA A 148 -3.22 19.72 12.11
CA ALA A 148 -4.01 20.21 13.26
C ALA A 148 -5.44 19.67 13.35
N GLY A 149 -6.05 19.30 12.21
CA GLY A 149 -7.41 18.74 12.15
C GLY A 149 -7.47 17.21 12.32
N LEU A 150 -6.34 16.51 12.45
CA LEU A 150 -6.32 15.07 12.58
C LEU A 150 -6.74 14.62 13.98
N SER A 151 -7.61 13.62 14.04
CA SER A 151 -7.84 12.91 15.30
C SER A 151 -6.57 12.15 15.74
N PHE A 152 -6.51 11.75 17.01
CA PHE A 152 -5.37 10.97 17.51
C PHE A 152 -5.14 9.66 16.72
N CYS A 153 -6.22 8.98 16.30
CA CYS A 153 -6.09 7.76 15.50
C CYS A 153 -5.52 8.05 14.11
N GLU A 154 -5.94 9.13 13.48
CA GLU A 154 -5.42 9.58 12.19
C GLU A 154 -3.97 10.06 12.31
N PHE A 155 -3.62 10.77 13.37
CA PHE A 155 -2.23 11.11 13.69
C PHE A 155 -1.35 9.87 13.78
N CYS A 156 -1.81 8.84 14.50
CA CYS A 156 -1.06 7.58 14.64
C CYS A 156 -0.78 6.88 13.31
N GLU A 157 -1.64 7.04 12.30
CA GLU A 157 -1.47 6.39 11.00
C GLU A 157 -0.81 7.30 9.94
N TYR A 158 -0.99 8.62 10.01
CA TYR A 158 -0.64 9.51 8.89
C TYR A 158 0.57 10.40 9.17
N ILE A 159 0.90 10.66 10.42
CA ILE A 159 2.03 11.50 10.84
C ILE A 159 3.07 10.73 11.66
N LEU A 160 2.59 10.01 12.69
CA LEU A 160 3.44 9.30 13.63
C LEU A 160 4.34 8.20 13.03
N PRO A 161 3.98 7.44 11.97
CA PRO A 161 4.82 6.35 11.52
C PRO A 161 6.18 6.80 10.99
N TYR A 162 7.25 6.20 11.50
CA TYR A 162 8.62 6.39 11.01
C TYR A 162 8.88 5.62 9.71
N ARG A 163 8.03 4.66 9.37
CA ARG A 163 8.13 3.82 8.18
C ARG A 163 6.93 4.03 7.28
N SER A 164 7.16 4.11 5.98
CA SER A 164 6.10 4.29 4.98
C SER A 164 5.86 3.08 4.10
N LEU A 165 6.79 2.10 4.10
CA LEU A 165 6.66 0.83 3.40
C LEU A 165 7.38 -0.26 4.20
N ALA A 166 6.72 -1.38 4.48
CA ALA A 166 7.33 -2.56 5.08
C ALA A 166 8.38 -3.17 4.12
N GLY A 167 9.49 -3.65 4.66
CA GLY A 167 10.56 -4.24 3.86
C GLY A 167 11.49 -3.23 3.16
N TYR A 168 11.24 -1.93 3.26
CA TYR A 168 12.16 -0.94 2.72
C TYR A 168 13.41 -0.83 3.62
N PRO A 169 14.64 -0.83 3.06
CA PRO A 169 15.85 -0.98 3.87
C PRO A 169 16.11 0.18 4.83
N ASP A 170 15.81 1.39 4.41
CA ASP A 170 16.17 2.60 5.14
C ASP A 170 15.02 3.13 5.98
N CYS A 171 15.35 3.55 7.20
CA CYS A 171 14.42 4.16 8.10
C CYS A 171 15.11 5.21 8.97
N PHE A 172 14.56 6.41 8.98
CA PHE A 172 15.06 7.57 9.70
C PHE A 172 14.02 8.06 10.70
N SER A 173 14.46 8.64 11.80
CA SER A 173 13.54 9.36 12.69
C SER A 173 13.00 10.62 12.01
N GLY A 174 11.80 11.04 12.39
CA GLY A 174 11.23 12.30 11.89
C GLY A 174 12.13 13.50 12.21
N ALA A 175 12.78 13.52 13.37
CA ALA A 175 13.70 14.57 13.76
C ALA A 175 14.92 14.65 12.81
N GLU A 176 15.55 13.51 12.47
CA GLU A 176 16.68 13.48 11.53
C GLU A 176 16.29 14.00 10.15
N LEU A 177 15.11 13.58 9.64
CA LEU A 177 14.61 14.06 8.35
C LEU A 177 14.26 15.54 8.40
N TYR A 178 13.69 16.03 9.49
CA TYR A 178 13.36 17.44 9.66
C TYR A 178 14.60 18.32 9.76
N ASP A 179 15.64 17.87 10.43
CA ASP A 179 16.94 18.57 10.52
C ASP A 179 17.56 18.79 9.13
N LEU A 180 17.38 17.81 8.23
CA LEU A 180 17.89 17.91 6.87
C LEU A 180 16.99 18.74 5.95
N PHE A 181 15.68 18.54 6.00
CA PHE A 181 14.73 19.01 5.00
C PHE A 181 13.71 20.02 5.53
N GLY A 182 13.38 20.01 6.83
CA GLY A 182 12.28 20.77 7.39
C GLY A 182 12.36 22.26 7.17
N LYS A 183 13.55 22.83 7.28
CA LYS A 183 13.81 24.25 6.99
C LYS A 183 13.44 24.66 5.55
N TYR A 184 13.52 23.74 4.63
CA TYR A 184 13.36 24.00 3.18
C TYR A 184 12.04 23.48 2.64
N ALA A 185 11.56 22.34 3.18
CA ALA A 185 10.34 21.67 2.74
C ALA A 185 9.20 21.79 3.77
N GLY A 186 9.48 22.35 4.95
CA GLY A 186 8.50 22.53 6.01
C GLY A 186 7.44 23.58 5.71
N ALA A 187 6.40 23.55 6.51
CA ALA A 187 5.22 24.41 6.41
C ALA A 187 5.54 25.88 6.72
N GLY A 188 5.27 26.78 5.78
CA GLY A 188 5.11 28.20 6.07
C GLY A 188 3.64 28.52 6.40
N GLN A 189 3.40 29.55 7.18
CA GLN A 189 2.02 30.01 7.43
C GLN A 189 1.32 30.35 6.11
N GLY A 190 0.11 29.82 5.90
CA GLY A 190 -0.74 30.11 4.75
C GLY A 190 -0.48 29.28 3.49
N ASP A 191 0.40 28.28 3.56
CA ASP A 191 0.64 27.43 2.40
C ASP A 191 -0.46 26.38 2.17
N SER A 192 -0.75 26.11 0.91
CA SER A 192 -1.60 24.99 0.51
C SER A 192 -0.82 23.67 0.50
N LEU A 193 -1.49 22.53 0.53
CA LEU A 193 -0.87 21.21 0.35
C LEU A 193 0.02 21.16 -0.90
N ALA A 194 -0.46 21.73 -2.02
CA ALA A 194 0.33 21.80 -3.26
C ALA A 194 1.59 22.67 -3.08
N GLY A 195 1.53 23.75 -2.31
CA GLY A 195 2.68 24.60 -2.00
C GLY A 195 3.77 23.86 -1.22
N TYR A 196 3.39 23.03 -0.25
CA TYR A 196 4.34 22.19 0.49
C TYR A 196 5.04 21.18 -0.41
N VAL A 197 4.27 20.47 -1.24
CA VAL A 197 4.83 19.47 -2.16
C VAL A 197 5.71 20.14 -3.21
N ALA A 198 5.32 21.32 -3.70
CA ALA A 198 6.14 22.10 -4.65
C ALA A 198 7.50 22.50 -4.05
N ARG A 199 7.55 22.90 -2.77
CA ARG A 199 8.82 23.14 -2.07
C ARG A 199 9.67 21.89 -1.95
N TYR A 200 9.07 20.78 -1.51
CA TYR A 200 9.77 19.51 -1.45
C TYR A 200 10.36 19.11 -2.80
N ASN A 201 9.59 19.21 -3.88
CA ASN A 201 10.04 18.88 -5.23
C ASN A 201 11.24 19.74 -5.64
N ARG A 202 11.24 21.03 -5.29
CA ARG A 202 12.37 21.93 -5.57
C ARG A 202 13.61 21.54 -4.76
N VAL A 203 13.48 21.28 -3.47
CA VAL A 203 14.61 20.84 -2.63
C VAL A 203 15.23 19.58 -3.17
N LYS A 204 14.39 18.64 -3.61
CA LYS A 204 14.85 17.38 -4.16
C LYS A 204 15.57 17.52 -5.49
N THR A 205 15.11 18.40 -6.39
CA THR A 205 15.73 18.60 -7.71
C THR A 205 17.02 19.42 -7.63
N ASP A 206 17.15 20.27 -6.62
CA ASP A 206 18.32 21.16 -6.45
C ASP A 206 18.72 21.23 -4.97
N PHE A 207 19.06 20.08 -4.40
CA PHE A 207 19.37 19.98 -2.97
C PHE A 207 20.55 20.88 -2.57
N GLU A 208 21.67 20.81 -3.28
CA GLU A 208 22.87 21.59 -2.97
C GLU A 208 22.61 23.08 -3.15
N GLY A 209 21.97 23.48 -4.25
CA GLY A 209 21.64 24.88 -4.52
C GLY A 209 20.67 25.47 -3.51
N VAL A 210 19.69 24.70 -3.02
CA VAL A 210 18.70 25.17 -2.05
C VAL A 210 19.22 25.12 -0.62
N THR A 211 19.97 24.08 -0.24
CA THR A 211 20.39 23.83 1.15
C THR A 211 21.82 24.27 1.45
N GLY A 212 22.65 24.46 0.41
CA GLY A 212 24.09 24.68 0.58
C GLY A 212 24.86 23.46 1.11
N LYS A 213 24.22 22.29 1.23
CA LYS A 213 24.81 21.03 1.73
C LYS A 213 25.09 20.10 0.56
N ARG A 214 26.29 19.50 0.56
CA ARG A 214 26.63 18.47 -0.41
C ARG A 214 26.05 17.12 0.01
N LEU A 215 25.48 16.39 -0.95
CA LEU A 215 24.97 15.02 -0.70
C LEU A 215 26.12 14.05 -0.46
N ALA A 216 25.98 13.19 0.54
CA ALA A 216 26.85 12.04 0.73
C ALA A 216 26.39 10.93 -0.20
N LEU A 217 27.25 10.52 -1.16
CA LEU A 217 26.91 9.57 -2.22
C LEU A 217 26.64 8.14 -1.74
N ASP A 218 27.13 7.81 -0.54
CA ASP A 218 27.02 6.52 0.09
C ASP A 218 25.76 6.36 0.98
N SER A 219 25.00 7.43 1.16
CA SER A 219 23.78 7.40 1.97
C SER A 219 22.57 7.03 1.13
N SER A 220 21.86 5.99 1.53
CA SER A 220 20.60 5.58 0.93
C SER A 220 19.51 6.65 1.04
N LEU A 221 19.54 7.51 2.09
CA LEU A 221 18.66 8.66 2.22
C LEU A 221 18.69 9.57 0.98
N TYR A 222 19.84 9.65 0.31
CA TYR A 222 20.03 10.52 -0.84
C TYR A 222 19.80 9.81 -2.19
N ARG A 223 19.55 8.51 -2.18
CA ARG A 223 19.28 7.75 -3.41
C ARG A 223 18.20 8.38 -4.30
N PRO A 224 17.10 8.93 -3.76
CA PRO A 224 16.09 9.64 -4.57
C PRO A 224 16.60 10.87 -5.32
N PHE A 225 17.75 11.43 -4.96
CA PHE A 225 18.33 12.59 -5.63
C PHE A 225 19.27 12.24 -6.80
N PHE A 226 19.47 10.93 -7.06
CA PHE A 226 20.37 10.47 -8.13
C PHE A 226 19.58 9.93 -9.32
N PRO A 227 20.15 10.00 -10.53
CA PRO A 227 19.57 9.39 -11.73
C PRO A 227 19.42 7.88 -11.59
N GLY A 228 18.33 7.34 -12.13
CA GLY A 228 18.08 5.90 -12.18
C GLY A 228 17.35 5.31 -10.96
N ARG A 229 16.93 6.15 -10.01
CA ARG A 229 16.08 5.73 -8.88
C ARG A 229 14.73 5.20 -9.34
N GLU A 230 14.20 4.28 -8.56
CA GLU A 230 12.88 3.71 -8.81
C GLU A 230 11.76 4.54 -8.17
N CYS A 231 10.54 4.37 -8.69
CA CYS A 231 9.35 5.02 -8.12
C CYS A 231 9.12 4.66 -6.63
N THR A 232 9.55 3.47 -6.22
CA THR A 232 9.49 3.03 -4.82
C THR A 232 10.34 3.92 -3.92
N ASP A 233 11.61 4.17 -4.28
CA ASP A 233 12.52 5.03 -3.51
C ASP A 233 11.94 6.44 -3.37
N VAL A 234 11.46 6.98 -4.48
CA VAL A 234 10.87 8.32 -4.54
C VAL A 234 9.65 8.45 -3.63
N ALA A 235 8.73 7.48 -3.70
CA ALA A 235 7.51 7.50 -2.90
C ALA A 235 7.81 7.32 -1.41
N VAL A 236 8.68 6.36 -1.05
CA VAL A 236 8.98 6.03 0.35
C VAL A 236 9.68 7.19 1.04
N ILE A 237 10.75 7.70 0.48
CA ILE A 237 11.52 8.82 1.09
C ILE A 237 10.69 10.11 1.06
N GLY A 238 9.98 10.38 -0.06
CA GLY A 238 9.08 11.53 -0.13
C GLY A 238 8.01 11.52 0.95
N CYS A 239 7.38 10.37 1.17
CA CYS A 239 6.41 10.18 2.25
C CYS A 239 7.01 10.46 3.63
N GLN A 240 8.18 9.89 3.94
CA GLN A 240 8.84 10.08 5.23
C GLN A 240 9.22 11.52 5.49
N ILE A 241 9.83 12.21 4.51
CA ILE A 241 10.21 13.63 4.64
C ILE A 241 8.98 14.53 4.82
N LEU A 242 7.93 14.32 4.04
CA LEU A 242 6.73 15.13 4.12
C LEU A 242 5.98 14.90 5.45
N ARG A 243 5.95 13.66 5.98
CA ARG A 243 5.44 13.38 7.34
C ARG A 243 6.26 14.11 8.41
N ALA A 244 7.60 14.06 8.29
CA ALA A 244 8.49 14.78 9.20
C ALA A 244 8.27 16.30 9.17
N CYS A 245 7.69 16.83 8.07
CA CYS A 245 7.27 18.22 7.96
C CYS A 245 5.79 18.44 8.35
N GLY A 246 5.10 17.44 8.90
CA GLY A 246 3.73 17.55 9.40
C GLY A 246 2.64 17.46 8.33
N LEU A 247 2.90 16.80 7.18
CA LEU A 247 1.89 16.52 6.17
C LEU A 247 1.36 15.08 6.32
N PRO A 248 0.04 14.85 6.30
CA PRO A 248 -0.56 13.52 6.39
C PRO A 248 -0.45 12.78 5.05
N VAL A 249 0.71 12.18 4.80
CA VAL A 249 1.06 11.52 3.54
C VAL A 249 1.19 10.01 3.74
N MET A 250 0.70 9.25 2.74
CA MET A 250 0.77 7.79 2.71
C MET A 250 1.39 7.33 1.37
N VAL A 251 1.99 6.14 1.38
CA VAL A 251 2.41 5.47 0.15
C VAL A 251 1.25 4.63 -0.36
N GLU A 252 0.93 4.83 -1.63
CA GLU A 252 0.02 3.98 -2.40
C GLU A 252 0.75 3.35 -3.58
N PHE A 253 0.24 2.23 -4.05
CA PHE A 253 0.79 1.57 -5.22
C PHE A 253 -0.21 0.71 -5.95
N CYS A 254 0.06 0.46 -7.24
CA CYS A 254 -0.52 -0.65 -8.00
C CYS A 254 0.55 -1.69 -8.27
N ASN A 255 0.20 -2.97 -8.13
CA ASN A 255 1.12 -4.07 -8.40
C ASN A 255 1.07 -4.55 -9.86
N ALA A 256 0.06 -4.14 -10.61
CA ALA A 256 -0.10 -4.44 -12.02
C ALA A 256 -0.89 -3.33 -12.73
N TYR A 257 -0.61 -3.16 -14.01
CA TYR A 257 -1.40 -2.33 -14.91
C TYR A 257 -2.26 -3.21 -15.83
N ARG A 258 -3.41 -2.69 -16.26
CA ARG A 258 -4.24 -3.36 -17.28
C ARG A 258 -3.46 -3.58 -18.58
N ASP A 259 -2.72 -2.58 -19.02
CA ASP A 259 -2.18 -2.48 -20.37
C ASP A 259 -0.66 -2.37 -20.43
N PHE A 260 0.03 -2.22 -19.30
CA PHE A 260 1.47 -2.02 -19.23
C PHE A 260 2.15 -3.06 -18.33
N PRO A 261 3.37 -3.48 -18.67
CA PRO A 261 4.19 -4.19 -17.73
C PRO A 261 4.65 -3.26 -16.61
N GLY A 262 4.62 -3.75 -15.37
CA GLY A 262 5.20 -3.06 -14.23
C GLY A 262 4.24 -2.79 -13.09
N ARG A 263 4.77 -2.10 -12.11
CA ARG A 263 4.11 -1.61 -10.91
C ARG A 263 4.43 -0.12 -10.75
N HIS A 264 3.66 0.58 -9.95
CA HIS A 264 3.96 1.98 -9.64
C HIS A 264 3.68 2.29 -8.19
N PHE A 265 4.62 3.01 -7.57
CA PHE A 265 4.51 3.57 -6.23
C PHE A 265 4.42 5.09 -6.34
N TYR A 266 3.53 5.67 -5.56
CA TYR A 266 3.29 7.11 -5.49
C TYR A 266 2.85 7.49 -4.08
N CYS A 267 2.75 8.79 -3.80
CA CYS A 267 2.21 9.29 -2.54
C CYS A 267 0.77 9.76 -2.71
N THR A 268 0.05 9.72 -1.60
CA THR A 268 -1.23 10.39 -1.45
C THR A 268 -1.21 11.25 -0.19
N VAL A 269 -1.80 12.45 -0.24
CA VAL A 269 -1.90 13.37 0.90
C VAL A 269 -3.34 13.65 1.23
N ARG A 270 -3.67 13.66 2.51
CA ARG A 270 -5.02 13.92 3.01
C ARG A 270 -5.25 15.42 3.20
N ASP A 271 -6.36 15.94 2.70
CA ASP A 271 -6.78 17.33 2.96
C ASP A 271 -7.59 17.46 4.27
N ASP A 272 -7.92 18.70 4.64
CA ASP A 272 -8.72 19.05 5.82
C ASP A 272 -10.15 18.51 5.77
N ARG A 273 -10.64 18.14 4.58
CA ARG A 273 -11.96 17.51 4.37
C ARG A 273 -11.92 15.99 4.36
N GLY A 274 -10.74 15.42 4.62
CA GLY A 274 -10.55 13.97 4.64
C GLY A 274 -10.39 13.31 3.28
N ARG A 275 -10.24 14.08 2.19
CA ARG A 275 -10.04 13.54 0.85
C ARG A 275 -8.57 13.29 0.59
N TRP A 276 -8.28 12.21 -0.11
CA TRP A 276 -6.94 11.83 -0.52
C TRP A 276 -6.61 12.37 -1.91
N TRP A 277 -5.44 12.97 -2.05
CA TRP A 277 -4.94 13.54 -3.29
C TRP A 277 -3.64 12.87 -3.70
N PRO A 278 -3.66 12.03 -4.74
CA PRO A 278 -2.46 11.36 -5.23
C PRO A 278 -1.49 12.35 -5.89
N PHE A 279 -0.19 12.08 -5.74
CA PHE A 279 0.89 12.82 -6.39
C PHE A 279 2.18 11.99 -6.45
N ASN A 280 3.04 12.30 -7.40
CA ASN A 280 4.40 11.78 -7.45
C ASN A 280 5.35 12.80 -6.82
N PRO A 281 6.06 12.47 -5.73
CA PRO A 281 6.93 13.41 -5.02
C PRO A 281 8.11 13.93 -5.83
N GLU A 282 8.06 14.07 -7.08
CA GLU A 282 9.12 14.61 -7.93
C GLU A 282 8.57 15.31 -9.17
N THR A 283 7.44 14.85 -9.63
CA THR A 283 7.00 15.16 -10.98
C THR A 283 5.61 15.74 -11.04
N SER A 284 4.84 15.69 -9.95
CA SER A 284 3.49 16.24 -9.90
C SER A 284 3.10 16.78 -8.53
N LEU A 285 2.06 17.60 -8.52
CA LEU A 285 1.46 18.16 -7.32
C LEU A 285 0.11 17.47 -7.01
N PRO A 286 -0.33 17.48 -5.74
CA PRO A 286 -1.65 17.01 -5.38
C PRO A 286 -2.74 17.70 -6.19
N GLY A 287 -3.61 16.92 -6.82
CA GLY A 287 -4.71 17.43 -7.64
C GLY A 287 -4.40 17.68 -9.12
N GLU A 288 -3.17 17.51 -9.58
CA GLU A 288 -2.83 17.67 -11.02
C GLU A 288 -3.33 16.54 -11.92
N GLY A 289 -3.90 15.47 -11.37
CA GLY A 289 -4.46 14.35 -12.14
C GLY A 289 -3.45 13.46 -12.89
N LYS A 290 -2.15 13.76 -12.80
CA LYS A 290 -1.08 13.04 -13.52
C LYS A 290 -0.41 11.93 -12.72
N SER A 291 -0.85 11.71 -11.50
CA SER A 291 -0.11 10.96 -10.50
C SER A 291 -0.60 9.55 -10.29
N VAL A 292 -1.88 9.31 -10.57
CA VAL A 292 -2.43 7.95 -10.51
C VAL A 292 -1.98 7.20 -11.75
N PRO A 293 -1.54 5.95 -11.60
CA PRO A 293 -1.24 5.12 -12.74
C PRO A 293 -2.42 5.10 -13.71
N VAL A 294 -2.15 5.34 -14.98
CA VAL A 294 -3.17 5.17 -16.01
C VAL A 294 -3.55 3.70 -16.04
N GLU A 295 -4.83 3.38 -15.78
CA GLU A 295 -5.36 2.02 -15.84
C GLU A 295 -4.67 0.99 -14.89
N PRO A 296 -4.62 1.25 -13.58
CA PRO A 296 -4.15 0.24 -12.62
C PRO A 296 -5.09 -0.96 -12.59
N MET A 297 -4.58 -2.12 -12.15
CA MET A 297 -5.46 -3.26 -11.84
C MET A 297 -6.18 -3.03 -10.52
N ASN A 298 -5.47 -2.85 -9.43
CA ASN A 298 -6.03 -2.51 -8.13
C ASN A 298 -5.03 -1.63 -7.37
N LEU A 299 -5.51 -0.89 -6.38
CA LEU A 299 -4.74 0.09 -5.61
C LEU A 299 -4.66 -0.33 -4.14
N TYR A 300 -3.47 -0.17 -3.58
CA TYR A 300 -3.18 -0.54 -2.20
C TYR A 300 -2.53 0.63 -1.49
N ARG A 301 -2.87 0.80 -0.20
CA ARG A 301 -2.25 1.78 0.69
C ARG A 301 -1.53 1.06 1.83
N GLN A 302 -0.29 1.45 2.08
CA GLN A 302 0.50 0.92 3.18
C GLN A 302 0.20 1.70 4.45
N TYR A 303 -0.29 1.01 5.47
CA TYR A 303 -0.47 1.51 6.83
C TYR A 303 0.71 1.13 7.72
N PHE A 304 0.81 1.74 8.88
CA PHE A 304 1.73 1.30 9.93
C PHE A 304 1.04 0.30 10.86
N GLY A 305 -0.19 0.58 11.22
CA GLY A 305 -1.01 -0.32 12.01
C GLY A 305 -1.46 -1.55 11.25
N ALA A 306 -1.60 -2.66 11.97
CA ALA A 306 -2.09 -3.92 11.40
C ALA A 306 -3.55 -3.80 10.94
N GLN A 307 -3.81 -4.17 9.69
CA GLN A 307 -5.14 -4.20 9.07
C GLN A 307 -5.76 -5.60 9.29
N ARG A 308 -6.53 -5.75 10.38
CA ARG A 308 -7.04 -7.05 10.84
C ARG A 308 -8.06 -7.71 9.90
N ASP A 309 -8.59 -6.95 8.96
CA ASP A 309 -9.56 -7.36 7.94
C ASP A 309 -8.91 -7.74 6.60
N ASN A 310 -7.59 -7.93 6.56
CA ASN A 310 -6.88 -8.33 5.34
C ASN A 310 -6.54 -9.83 5.30
N PRO A 311 -6.17 -10.40 4.14
CA PRO A 311 -5.90 -11.81 3.94
C PRO A 311 -4.87 -12.42 4.90
N PHE A 312 -3.88 -11.62 5.31
CA PHE A 312 -2.85 -12.09 6.26
C PHE A 312 -3.47 -12.64 7.55
N PHE A 313 -4.51 -11.97 8.07
CA PHE A 313 -5.18 -12.36 9.32
C PHE A 313 -6.38 -13.29 9.11
N LEU A 314 -7.02 -13.22 7.96
CA LEU A 314 -8.26 -13.94 7.66
C LEU A 314 -8.04 -15.37 7.16
N LYS A 315 -6.82 -15.71 6.76
CA LYS A 315 -6.46 -17.04 6.24
C LYS A 315 -6.77 -18.15 7.24
N ALA A 316 -7.13 -19.33 6.73
CA ALA A 316 -7.22 -20.53 7.53
C ALA A 316 -5.82 -20.99 7.99
N ALA A 317 -5.78 -21.85 9.02
CA ALA A 317 -4.52 -22.42 9.51
C ALA A 317 -3.81 -23.19 8.38
N GLY A 318 -2.57 -22.81 8.07
CA GLY A 318 -1.77 -23.41 6.99
C GLY A 318 -2.17 -23.00 5.57
N GLU A 319 -3.13 -22.11 5.40
CA GLU A 319 -3.48 -21.57 4.08
C GLU A 319 -2.40 -20.61 3.58
N TYR A 320 -1.99 -20.81 2.34
CA TYR A 320 -1.03 -19.92 1.68
C TYR A 320 -1.67 -18.60 1.29
N VAL A 321 -0.98 -17.51 1.60
CA VAL A 321 -1.32 -16.16 1.15
C VAL A 321 -0.25 -15.70 0.15
N PRO A 322 -0.63 -15.19 -1.03
CA PRO A 322 0.32 -14.69 -2.00
C PRO A 322 1.15 -13.51 -1.46
N PRO A 323 2.38 -13.29 -1.96
CA PRO A 323 3.30 -12.28 -1.42
C PRO A 323 2.72 -10.87 -1.30
N LEU A 324 1.90 -10.43 -2.24
CA LEU A 324 1.24 -9.12 -2.17
C LEU A 324 0.39 -8.98 -0.90
N PHE A 325 -0.33 -10.03 -0.53
CA PHE A 325 -1.26 -10.05 0.60
C PHE A 325 -0.65 -10.62 1.89
N ASP A 326 0.60 -11.12 1.85
CA ASP A 326 1.37 -11.51 3.05
C ASP A 326 1.98 -10.27 3.72
N ASN A 327 1.21 -9.21 3.80
CA ASN A 327 1.56 -7.93 4.43
C ASN A 327 0.47 -7.55 5.43
N PRO A 328 0.74 -7.65 6.75
CA PRO A 328 -0.23 -7.35 7.80
C PRO A 328 -0.77 -5.90 7.79
N CYS A 329 -0.03 -4.99 7.18
CA CYS A 329 -0.30 -3.55 7.21
C CYS A 329 -0.81 -3.00 5.87
N LEU A 330 -1.19 -3.90 4.95
CA LEU A 330 -1.69 -3.52 3.63
C LEU A 330 -3.22 -3.43 3.61
N ARG A 331 -3.75 -2.38 3.01
CA ARG A 331 -5.18 -2.23 2.73
C ARG A 331 -5.41 -1.96 1.25
N GLU A 332 -6.40 -2.64 0.67
CA GLU A 332 -6.88 -2.34 -0.65
C GLU A 332 -7.79 -1.10 -0.62
N VAL A 333 -7.49 -0.11 -1.46
CA VAL A 333 -8.19 1.19 -1.51
C VAL A 333 -8.72 1.52 -2.90
N THR A 334 -8.88 0.55 -3.75
CA THR A 334 -9.31 0.72 -5.14
C THR A 334 -10.59 1.55 -5.25
N GLY A 335 -11.60 1.24 -4.43
CA GLY A 335 -12.89 1.94 -4.42
C GLY A 335 -12.84 3.38 -3.87
N GLU A 336 -11.73 3.80 -3.23
CA GLU A 336 -11.55 5.20 -2.82
C GLU A 336 -11.13 6.10 -4.01
N CYS A 337 -10.51 5.49 -5.03
CA CYS A 337 -9.90 6.20 -6.15
C CYS A 337 -10.54 5.89 -7.51
N SER A 338 -11.29 4.80 -7.61
CA SER A 338 -11.82 4.28 -8.88
C SER A 338 -13.21 3.68 -8.70
N GLU A 339 -13.95 3.60 -9.80
CA GLU A 339 -15.21 2.86 -9.83
C GLU A 339 -14.93 1.36 -9.65
N VAL A 340 -15.67 0.74 -8.73
CA VAL A 340 -15.60 -0.70 -8.46
C VAL A 340 -16.98 -1.31 -8.38
N PHE A 341 -17.07 -2.59 -8.72
CA PHE A 341 -18.28 -3.37 -8.67
C PHE A 341 -18.16 -4.53 -7.68
N ARG A 342 -19.31 -4.93 -7.15
CA ARG A 342 -19.44 -6.08 -6.28
C ARG A 342 -19.77 -7.31 -7.13
N VAL A 343 -18.81 -8.21 -7.32
CA VAL A 343 -18.96 -9.41 -8.15
C VAL A 343 -19.07 -10.64 -7.26
N THR A 344 -20.12 -11.43 -7.49
CA THR A 344 -20.33 -12.71 -6.81
C THR A 344 -20.06 -13.86 -7.77
N LEU A 345 -19.14 -14.75 -7.37
CA LEU A 345 -18.80 -15.95 -8.13
C LEU A 345 -19.15 -17.21 -7.34
N PRO A 346 -19.63 -18.28 -8.00
CA PRO A 346 -19.81 -19.56 -7.34
C PRO A 346 -18.47 -20.13 -6.89
N TRP A 347 -18.42 -20.67 -5.67
CA TRP A 347 -17.25 -21.36 -5.16
C TRP A 347 -17.40 -22.87 -5.33
N THR A 348 -16.47 -23.48 -6.04
CA THR A 348 -16.44 -24.91 -6.33
C THR A 348 -15.14 -25.59 -5.88
N GLY A 349 -14.25 -24.84 -5.22
CA GLY A 349 -12.96 -25.34 -4.77
C GLY A 349 -13.01 -26.06 -3.42
N PRO A 350 -11.84 -26.38 -2.85
CA PRO A 350 -11.74 -27.15 -1.60
C PRO A 350 -12.35 -26.42 -0.41
N ALA A 351 -13.11 -27.15 0.43
CA ALA A 351 -13.77 -26.60 1.62
C ALA A 351 -12.80 -26.02 2.67
N LYS A 352 -11.52 -26.42 2.64
CA LYS A 352 -10.48 -25.93 3.56
C LYS A 352 -10.00 -24.51 3.27
N ASN A 353 -10.22 -24.03 2.04
CA ASN A 353 -9.79 -22.69 1.64
C ASN A 353 -10.78 -21.65 2.16
N ARG A 354 -10.25 -20.64 2.82
CA ARG A 354 -11.02 -19.49 3.30
C ARG A 354 -10.88 -18.29 2.38
N LEU A 355 -9.79 -18.21 1.62
CA LEU A 355 -9.46 -17.10 0.75
C LEU A 355 -9.42 -17.52 -0.72
N VAL A 356 -9.94 -16.64 -1.55
CA VAL A 356 -9.88 -16.74 -3.02
C VAL A 356 -9.48 -15.38 -3.60
N TYR A 357 -9.02 -15.40 -4.83
CA TYR A 357 -8.43 -14.21 -5.44
C TYR A 357 -8.94 -14.04 -6.88
N LEU A 358 -8.91 -12.80 -7.36
CA LEU A 358 -8.88 -12.53 -8.79
C LEU A 358 -7.44 -12.23 -9.18
N ALA A 359 -6.93 -12.95 -10.17
CA ALA A 359 -5.61 -12.74 -10.72
C ALA A 359 -5.66 -12.02 -12.07
N ALA A 360 -4.59 -11.36 -12.44
CA ALA A 360 -4.40 -10.73 -13.73
C ALA A 360 -2.97 -10.98 -14.24
N PHE A 361 -2.76 -10.85 -15.53
CA PHE A 361 -1.43 -10.89 -16.13
C PHE A 361 -0.61 -9.67 -15.72
N GLN A 362 0.59 -9.95 -15.23
CA GLN A 362 1.59 -8.93 -14.94
C GLN A 362 2.57 -8.73 -16.11
N ALA A 363 3.50 -7.83 -15.89
CA ALA A 363 4.49 -7.36 -16.85
C ALA A 363 5.27 -8.42 -17.62
N TRP A 364 5.54 -9.54 -16.96
CA TRP A 364 6.47 -10.55 -17.45
C TRP A 364 5.77 -11.84 -17.90
N GLY A 365 4.43 -11.77 -18.05
CA GLY A 365 3.63 -12.91 -18.49
C GLY A 365 3.11 -13.77 -17.35
N ASP A 366 3.54 -13.55 -16.13
CA ASP A 366 3.04 -14.27 -14.98
C ASP A 366 1.66 -13.75 -14.55
N MET A 367 0.82 -14.64 -14.08
CA MET A 367 -0.42 -14.26 -13.39
C MET A 367 -0.15 -14.00 -11.90
N ALA A 368 -0.69 -12.92 -11.38
CA ALA A 368 -0.66 -12.64 -9.96
C ALA A 368 -2.01 -12.13 -9.46
N PRO A 369 -2.35 -12.44 -8.21
CA PRO A 369 -3.54 -11.92 -7.57
C PRO A 369 -3.51 -10.40 -7.46
N VAL A 370 -4.67 -9.79 -7.76
CA VAL A 370 -4.85 -8.33 -7.73
C VAL A 370 -5.98 -7.89 -6.82
N THR A 371 -6.86 -8.79 -6.38
CA THR A 371 -7.85 -8.58 -5.32
C THR A 371 -8.27 -9.91 -4.74
N TRP A 372 -9.02 -9.90 -3.66
CA TRP A 372 -9.33 -11.10 -2.87
C TRP A 372 -10.77 -11.07 -2.33
N ALA A 373 -11.24 -12.22 -1.87
CA ALA A 373 -12.49 -12.38 -1.15
C ALA A 373 -12.41 -13.52 -0.14
N GLU A 374 -13.22 -13.44 0.92
CA GLU A 374 -13.49 -14.60 1.76
C GLU A 374 -14.53 -15.50 1.08
N VAL A 375 -14.35 -16.81 1.27
CA VAL A 375 -15.30 -17.82 0.81
C VAL A 375 -16.46 -17.90 1.80
N ASP A 376 -17.67 -17.65 1.32
CA ASP A 376 -18.90 -17.98 2.02
C ASP A 376 -19.22 -19.47 1.78
N THR A 377 -18.68 -20.32 2.63
CA THR A 377 -18.81 -21.78 2.50
C THR A 377 -20.25 -22.27 2.70
N LEU A 378 -21.08 -21.52 3.43
CA LEU A 378 -22.49 -21.87 3.66
C LEU A 378 -23.32 -21.69 2.38
N ASN A 379 -23.03 -20.67 1.60
CA ASN A 379 -23.75 -20.37 0.37
C ASN A 379 -22.98 -20.77 -0.91
N GLY A 380 -21.79 -21.35 -0.78
CA GLY A 380 -20.97 -21.81 -1.89
C GLY A 380 -20.57 -20.68 -2.85
N ARG A 381 -20.16 -19.55 -2.34
CA ARG A 381 -19.86 -18.35 -3.14
C ARG A 381 -18.68 -17.54 -2.59
N ALA A 382 -18.10 -16.72 -3.43
CA ALA A 382 -17.14 -15.68 -3.06
C ALA A 382 -17.63 -14.31 -3.57
N VAL A 383 -17.50 -13.28 -2.76
CA VAL A 383 -17.97 -11.92 -3.06
C VAL A 383 -16.79 -10.96 -3.09
N PHE A 384 -16.39 -10.57 -4.29
CA PHE A 384 -15.34 -9.59 -4.52
C PHE A 384 -15.94 -8.18 -4.55
N THR A 385 -15.42 -7.26 -3.76
CA THR A 385 -15.99 -5.90 -3.60
C THR A 385 -15.18 -4.82 -4.31
N GLN A 386 -14.00 -5.14 -4.84
CA GLN A 386 -13.05 -4.19 -5.41
C GLN A 386 -12.76 -4.50 -6.89
N VAL A 387 -13.78 -4.90 -7.65
CA VAL A 387 -13.61 -5.30 -9.05
C VAL A 387 -13.79 -4.10 -9.97
N MET A 388 -12.73 -3.72 -10.65
CA MET A 388 -12.76 -2.62 -11.62
C MET A 388 -13.32 -3.08 -12.97
N PRO A 389 -14.03 -2.23 -13.71
CA PRO A 389 -14.52 -2.56 -15.06
C PRO A 389 -13.40 -2.61 -16.09
N ASP A 390 -13.67 -3.21 -17.25
CA ASP A 390 -12.82 -3.25 -18.44
C ASP A 390 -11.45 -3.92 -18.21
N ARG A 391 -11.38 -4.89 -17.28
CA ARG A 391 -10.18 -5.66 -16.94
C ARG A 391 -10.45 -7.14 -16.99
N LEU A 392 -9.49 -7.90 -17.52
CA LEU A 392 -9.57 -9.36 -17.56
C LEU A 392 -9.09 -9.95 -16.23
N TYR A 393 -9.97 -10.67 -15.57
CA TYR A 393 -9.72 -11.36 -14.32
C TYR A 393 -9.79 -12.88 -14.46
N PHE A 394 -8.96 -13.56 -13.69
CA PHE A 394 -8.92 -15.02 -13.54
C PHE A 394 -9.28 -15.38 -12.10
N PRO A 395 -10.41 -16.07 -11.86
CA PRO A 395 -10.76 -16.54 -10.51
C PRO A 395 -9.82 -17.67 -10.08
N VAL A 396 -9.05 -17.44 -8.99
CA VAL A 396 -8.02 -18.38 -8.55
C VAL A 396 -8.05 -18.59 -7.03
N TYR A 397 -7.52 -19.74 -6.61
CA TYR A 397 -7.23 -20.07 -5.23
C TYR A 397 -5.86 -20.75 -5.15
N TYR A 398 -5.40 -21.08 -3.95
CA TYR A 398 -4.11 -21.72 -3.78
C TYR A 398 -4.21 -23.08 -3.08
N GLU A 399 -3.50 -24.07 -3.63
CA GLU A 399 -3.17 -25.35 -2.98
C GLU A 399 -1.68 -25.34 -2.65
N GLY A 400 -1.35 -25.07 -1.39
CA GLY A 400 0.03 -24.71 -1.05
C GLY A 400 0.44 -23.45 -1.82
N ARG A 401 1.55 -23.50 -2.55
CA ARG A 401 2.00 -22.38 -3.40
C ARG A 401 1.50 -22.45 -4.85
N ARG A 402 0.77 -23.48 -5.20
CA ARG A 402 0.24 -23.67 -6.54
C ARG A 402 -1.04 -22.87 -6.72
N MET A 403 -1.06 -21.99 -7.72
CA MET A 403 -2.27 -21.29 -8.15
C MET A 403 -3.16 -22.24 -8.94
N CYS A 404 -4.44 -22.31 -8.58
CA CYS A 404 -5.47 -23.12 -9.22
C CYS A 404 -6.63 -22.23 -9.64
N VAL A 405 -7.20 -22.46 -10.82
CA VAL A 405 -8.36 -21.74 -11.35
C VAL A 405 -9.65 -22.40 -10.85
N PHE A 406 -10.65 -21.62 -10.43
CA PHE A 406 -11.96 -22.16 -10.01
C PHE A 406 -13.15 -21.64 -10.83
N GLY A 407 -12.91 -20.78 -11.80
CA GLY A 407 -13.95 -20.22 -12.68
C GLY A 407 -13.39 -19.76 -14.02
N GLU A 408 -14.28 -19.40 -14.92
CA GLU A 408 -13.91 -18.87 -16.22
C GLU A 408 -13.30 -17.48 -16.09
N PRO A 409 -12.29 -17.13 -16.90
CA PRO A 409 -11.84 -15.75 -17.01
C PRO A 409 -12.98 -14.83 -17.43
N PHE A 410 -13.02 -13.61 -16.90
CA PHE A 410 -14.09 -12.69 -17.19
C PHE A 410 -13.64 -11.22 -17.21
N VAL A 411 -14.47 -10.40 -17.84
CA VAL A 411 -14.41 -8.93 -17.79
C VAL A 411 -15.72 -8.42 -17.21
N VAL A 412 -15.65 -7.40 -16.38
CA VAL A 412 -16.81 -6.63 -15.94
C VAL A 412 -17.02 -5.47 -16.91
N ALA A 413 -18.14 -5.48 -17.63
CA ALA A 413 -18.52 -4.40 -18.52
C ALA A 413 -19.64 -3.54 -17.89
N ARG A 414 -19.49 -2.22 -17.95
CA ARG A 414 -20.56 -1.31 -17.51
C ARG A 414 -21.83 -1.54 -18.33
N ASP A 415 -22.95 -1.60 -17.64
CA ASP A 415 -24.25 -1.77 -18.28
C ASP A 415 -25.33 -1.02 -17.46
N SER A 416 -25.67 0.16 -17.90
CA SER A 416 -26.69 1.00 -17.24
C SER A 416 -28.13 0.43 -17.35
N LEU A 417 -28.32 -0.64 -18.09
CA LEU A 417 -29.63 -1.30 -18.23
C LEU A 417 -29.85 -2.38 -17.18
N THR A 418 -28.79 -2.79 -16.48
CA THR A 418 -28.89 -3.77 -15.38
C THR A 418 -29.05 -3.06 -14.03
N PRO A 419 -29.77 -3.65 -13.07
CA PRO A 419 -29.91 -3.08 -11.72
C PRO A 419 -28.56 -2.90 -11.01
N GLU A 420 -27.60 -3.76 -11.29
CA GLU A 420 -26.24 -3.78 -10.72
C GLU A 420 -25.31 -2.76 -11.40
N GLY A 421 -25.70 -2.21 -12.55
CA GLY A 421 -24.91 -1.28 -13.34
C GLY A 421 -23.79 -1.93 -14.16
N PHE A 422 -23.76 -3.27 -14.24
CA PHE A 422 -22.75 -4.02 -14.98
C PHE A 422 -23.22 -5.39 -15.43
N THR A 423 -22.49 -5.97 -16.39
CA THR A 423 -22.60 -7.37 -16.81
C THR A 423 -21.25 -8.06 -16.72
N ILE A 424 -21.25 -9.39 -16.50
CA ILE A 424 -20.05 -10.22 -16.50
C ILE A 424 -19.95 -10.91 -17.86
N GLN A 425 -18.88 -10.63 -18.58
CA GLN A 425 -18.56 -11.29 -19.85
C GLN A 425 -17.51 -12.37 -19.59
N ALA A 426 -17.95 -13.61 -19.49
CA ALA A 426 -17.06 -14.76 -19.30
C ALA A 426 -16.47 -15.23 -20.64
N PHE A 427 -15.19 -15.63 -20.60
CA PHE A 427 -14.46 -16.15 -21.75
C PHE A 427 -14.36 -17.67 -21.65
N ARG A 428 -15.06 -18.37 -22.54
CA ARG A 428 -15.01 -19.84 -22.62
C ARG A 428 -14.05 -20.27 -23.71
N THR A 429 -13.20 -21.24 -23.39
CA THR A 429 -12.35 -21.86 -24.39
C THR A 429 -13.22 -22.67 -25.35
N ASP A 430 -13.23 -22.30 -26.64
CA ASP A 430 -13.84 -23.07 -27.69
C ASP A 430 -12.76 -23.88 -28.40
N THR A 431 -12.65 -25.16 -28.05
CA THR A 431 -11.67 -26.08 -28.64
C THR A 431 -12.03 -26.49 -30.06
N THR A 432 -13.25 -26.18 -30.53
CA THR A 432 -13.73 -26.52 -31.91
C THR A 432 -13.33 -25.47 -32.92
N ARG A 433 -13.04 -24.24 -32.48
CA ARG A 433 -12.61 -23.13 -33.33
C ARG A 433 -11.10 -23.03 -33.37
N ARG A 434 -10.55 -22.94 -34.54
CA ARG A 434 -9.15 -22.59 -34.78
C ARG A 434 -9.10 -21.27 -35.54
N GLY A 435 -8.18 -20.40 -35.14
CA GLY A 435 -7.97 -19.11 -35.81
C GLY A 435 -6.50 -18.74 -35.80
N THR A 436 -6.13 -17.79 -36.63
CA THR A 436 -4.80 -17.19 -36.63
C THR A 436 -4.80 -15.99 -35.65
N VAL A 437 -3.90 -15.98 -34.72
CA VAL A 437 -3.68 -14.85 -33.83
C VAL A 437 -2.48 -14.06 -34.34
N VAL A 438 -2.71 -12.78 -34.61
CA VAL A 438 -1.64 -11.85 -34.93
C VAL A 438 -1.21 -11.16 -33.63
N LEU A 439 -0.01 -11.44 -33.17
CA LEU A 439 0.54 -10.78 -32.01
C LEU A 439 1.03 -9.39 -32.42
N THR A 440 0.33 -8.38 -31.95
CA THR A 440 0.70 -6.99 -32.18
C THR A 440 1.33 -6.40 -30.94
N ARG A 441 2.21 -5.43 -31.14
CA ARG A 441 2.86 -4.75 -30.05
C ARG A 441 1.92 -3.74 -29.40
N LYS A 442 1.81 -3.80 -28.07
CA LYS A 442 0.90 -2.94 -27.29
C LYS A 442 1.57 -1.64 -26.78
N PHE A 443 2.90 -1.58 -26.70
CA PHE A 443 3.61 -0.49 -26.02
C PHE A 443 4.50 0.31 -26.98
N PRO A 444 4.64 1.63 -26.76
CA PRO A 444 5.60 2.42 -27.49
C PRO A 444 7.02 1.91 -27.25
N ARG A 445 7.86 2.03 -28.26
CA ARG A 445 9.24 1.59 -28.20
C ARG A 445 10.07 2.49 -27.30
N LYS A 446 10.74 1.89 -26.32
CA LYS A 446 11.85 2.54 -25.62
C LYS A 446 13.16 1.97 -26.17
N PRO A 447 14.22 2.78 -26.38
CA PRO A 447 15.52 2.29 -26.89
C PRO A 447 16.10 1.13 -26.08
N ALA A 448 15.88 1.12 -24.75
CA ALA A 448 16.29 0.03 -23.89
C ALA A 448 15.58 -1.30 -24.21
N MET A 449 14.31 -1.27 -24.63
CA MET A 449 13.56 -2.46 -25.00
C MET A 449 13.97 -2.98 -26.40
N ILE A 450 14.41 -2.12 -27.29
CA ILE A 450 14.95 -2.55 -28.58
C ILE A 450 16.23 -3.36 -28.36
N ARG A 451 17.14 -2.88 -27.52
CA ARG A 451 18.37 -3.61 -27.15
C ARG A 451 18.08 -4.93 -26.44
N LEU A 452 16.99 -5.00 -25.66
CA LEU A 452 16.55 -6.26 -25.05
C LEU A 452 16.03 -7.24 -26.11
N ALA A 453 15.31 -6.75 -27.13
CA ALA A 453 14.77 -7.57 -28.21
C ALA A 453 15.87 -8.23 -29.05
N GLU A 454 17.01 -7.56 -29.24
CA GLU A 454 18.19 -8.12 -29.91
C GLU A 454 18.75 -9.37 -29.17
N ARG A 455 18.62 -9.41 -27.85
CA ARG A 455 19.04 -10.55 -27.01
C ARG A 455 18.10 -11.75 -27.10
N LEU A 456 16.92 -11.58 -27.67
CA LEU A 456 15.92 -12.63 -27.81
C LEU A 456 16.07 -13.43 -29.10
N VAL A 457 16.99 -13.04 -29.99
CA VAL A 457 17.28 -13.80 -31.21
C VAL A 457 17.78 -15.19 -30.83
N GLY A 458 17.20 -16.22 -31.46
CA GLY A 458 17.43 -17.63 -31.11
C GLY A 458 16.42 -18.16 -30.08
N GLY A 459 15.62 -17.30 -29.45
CA GLY A 459 14.52 -17.70 -28.59
C GLY A 459 13.44 -18.44 -29.36
N VAL A 460 12.74 -19.35 -28.69
CA VAL A 460 11.67 -20.16 -29.29
C VAL A 460 10.32 -19.87 -28.64
N PHE A 461 9.28 -19.79 -29.46
CA PHE A 461 7.90 -19.84 -28.99
C PHE A 461 7.47 -21.30 -28.99
N VAL A 462 7.02 -21.76 -27.84
CA VAL A 462 6.51 -23.12 -27.69
C VAL A 462 5.03 -23.08 -27.33
N GLY A 463 4.29 -24.04 -27.81
CA GLY A 463 2.91 -24.29 -27.40
C GLY A 463 2.82 -25.69 -26.80
N ALA A 464 2.04 -25.81 -25.72
CA ALA A 464 1.77 -27.07 -25.04
C ALA A 464 0.29 -27.19 -24.72
N ASN A 465 -0.23 -28.42 -24.63
CA ASN A 465 -1.57 -28.68 -24.10
C ASN A 465 -1.55 -29.01 -22.60
N ARG A 466 -0.35 -29.23 -22.04
CA ARG A 466 -0.13 -29.52 -20.63
C ARG A 466 0.53 -28.35 -19.93
N GLU A 467 0.10 -28.07 -18.72
CA GLU A 467 0.64 -26.98 -17.89
C GLU A 467 2.14 -27.16 -17.55
N ASP A 468 2.61 -28.41 -17.49
CA ASP A 468 4.01 -28.76 -17.22
C ASP A 468 4.91 -28.69 -18.44
N PHE A 469 4.36 -28.28 -19.59
CA PHE A 469 5.04 -28.22 -20.88
C PHE A 469 5.69 -29.55 -21.34
N SER A 470 5.29 -30.69 -20.79
CA SER A 470 5.84 -32.00 -21.15
C SER A 470 5.57 -32.41 -22.60
N ASP A 471 4.56 -31.81 -23.24
CA ASP A 471 4.20 -31.99 -24.65
C ASP A 471 4.49 -30.75 -25.51
N ALA A 472 5.41 -29.89 -25.06
CA ALA A 472 5.73 -28.64 -25.74
C ALA A 472 6.24 -28.87 -27.18
N ARG A 473 5.75 -28.07 -28.10
CA ARG A 473 6.18 -28.03 -29.50
C ARG A 473 6.67 -26.64 -29.83
N VAL A 474 7.81 -26.55 -30.51
CA VAL A 474 8.29 -25.27 -31.02
C VAL A 474 7.33 -24.81 -32.14
N LEU A 475 6.73 -23.65 -31.92
CA LEU A 475 5.83 -23.01 -32.89
C LEU A 475 6.60 -22.05 -33.81
N TYR A 476 7.60 -21.37 -33.27
CA TYR A 476 8.41 -20.41 -34.02
C TYR A 476 9.75 -20.19 -33.32
N THR A 477 10.80 -19.99 -34.10
CA THR A 477 12.13 -19.58 -33.61
C THR A 477 12.39 -18.15 -34.08
N LEU A 478 12.77 -17.29 -33.19
CA LEU A 478 13.10 -15.88 -33.49
C LEU A 478 14.45 -15.85 -34.24
N THR A 479 14.44 -15.60 -35.53
CA THR A 479 15.63 -15.53 -36.37
C THR A 479 16.19 -14.12 -36.50
N GLU A 480 15.32 -13.12 -36.26
CA GLU A 480 15.67 -11.70 -36.33
C GLU A 480 15.10 -10.96 -35.11
N PRO A 481 15.72 -9.82 -34.69
CA PRO A 481 15.10 -8.98 -33.66
C PRO A 481 13.69 -8.60 -34.13
N PRO A 482 12.68 -8.64 -33.24
CA PRO A 482 11.33 -8.27 -33.63
C PRO A 482 11.33 -6.84 -34.18
N VAL A 483 11.21 -6.75 -35.49
CA VAL A 483 11.15 -5.46 -36.23
C VAL A 483 9.79 -4.88 -35.94
N PRO A 484 9.69 -3.61 -35.60
CA PRO A 484 8.42 -2.94 -35.48
C PRO A 484 7.83 -2.71 -36.86
N CYS A 485 6.67 -3.23 -37.12
CA CYS A 485 5.84 -2.65 -38.16
C CYS A 485 5.54 -1.20 -37.83
N LEU A 486 6.15 -0.27 -38.55
CA LEU A 486 5.62 1.06 -38.70
C LEU A 486 4.37 0.90 -39.58
N GLN A 487 3.20 0.85 -39.00
CA GLN A 487 2.02 1.31 -39.68
C GLN A 487 1.87 2.77 -39.26
N ASP A 488 2.21 3.64 -40.21
CA ASP A 488 1.82 5.03 -40.20
C ASP A 488 0.29 5.09 -40.17
N ALA A 489 -0.26 5.72 -39.15
CA ALA A 489 -1.62 6.24 -39.13
C ALA A 489 -1.63 7.52 -38.29
#